data_d45753b727ad5afd6a9369db6db78f47
#
_entry.id   d45753b727ad5afd6a9369db6db78f47
#
_cell.length_a   1.000
_cell.length_b   1.000
_cell.length_c   1.000
_cell.angle_alpha   90.00
_cell.angle_beta   90.00
_cell.angle_gamma   90.00
#
_symmetry.space_group_name_H-M   'P 1'
#
loop_
_entity.id
_entity.type
_entity.pdbx_description
1 polymer ?
#
loop_
_entity_poly.entity_id
_entity_poly.type
_entity_poly.pdbx_seq_one_letter_code
_entity_poly.pdbx_strand_id
1 'polypeptide(L)'
;MGFEGDVRPFLEKHCLKCHGGEETKGKVDLSAIKTMADAEAHTELWEAVSFVIEDREMPPEDEPQPRDDEFAVFTEWYEDQFLGAAEAKPSEFKPRRLSGPEYRNTMHSVFGFDLEVNIIEAEQTVTEKSLIMKLLPTDPPGESGFVNDTHGARLSTTIWSQYSYLAGSALEELFSPLRSSELEVLVGTPIKGELREAQIRSLLTHFSERVFRRPLSSDRIEASLERIQSESGSDLREALKSEMKRALMSPAFLYRGFLIESDSKTGQQPVDDFELAERLSYFLWEDMPDDELLSIAASGTLRESEVFTAQLDRMLKSPRSRTLAESFGSQWLLLDQIHDDRQEPTYLHALVNQPLDFLNYLFTENRPVMELIDSKVTFANSYTGEFYGDDRKQLERYIKPRGVERVSMPNQKIDLVESAHERGGIITMPGILGMNRGPILRGTWLLRQIMGEHLGEPPPDVPAIKSGPKDKGLTFRERFEEHRADKSCALCHDRIDPLGFALAKYNDDGGLIGKNQGRVKKDAPLPEEIDESGRLPSGETFQNFQELKAILMTSEREKITRNAVEQMMRYALCRKLGRNDSPIVEGITSTIIETDGTWSDLIHGIASSVVFKETLITASPKESHD
;
A
#
# COMPACT_ATOMS: atom_id res chain seq x y z
N MET A 1 13.45 -28.02 16.78
CA MET A 1 13.61 -29.04 15.72
C MET A 1 14.96 -28.87 15.03
N GLY A 2 15.63 -29.97 14.60
CA GLY A 2 16.93 -29.89 13.94
C GLY A 2 16.83 -30.20 12.44
N PHE A 3 17.66 -29.50 11.64
CA PHE A 3 17.62 -29.67 10.19
C PHE A 3 17.89 -31.14 9.78
N GLU A 4 18.96 -31.73 10.29
CA GLU A 4 19.40 -33.08 9.90
C GLU A 4 18.45 -34.19 10.39
N GLY A 5 17.81 -33.98 11.54
CA GLY A 5 16.97 -34.98 12.18
C GLY A 5 15.52 -34.97 11.77
N ASP A 6 14.99 -33.76 11.48
CA ASP A 6 13.56 -33.55 11.28
C ASP A 6 13.26 -33.06 9.85
N VAL A 7 13.91 -31.97 9.41
CA VAL A 7 13.61 -31.32 8.13
C VAL A 7 14.18 -32.09 6.93
N ARG A 8 15.42 -32.55 7.03
CA ARG A 8 16.05 -33.31 5.94
C ARG A 8 15.27 -34.56 5.56
N PRO A 9 14.76 -35.38 6.50
CA PRO A 9 13.88 -36.51 6.18
C PRO A 9 12.56 -36.07 5.50
N PHE A 10 11.98 -34.93 5.89
CA PHE A 10 10.81 -34.36 5.22
C PHE A 10 11.11 -34.04 3.76
N LEU A 11 12.24 -33.35 3.49
CA LEU A 11 12.66 -33.00 2.13
C LEU A 11 12.95 -34.28 1.29
N GLU A 12 13.60 -35.26 1.86
CA GLU A 12 13.88 -36.53 1.18
C GLU A 12 12.62 -37.27 0.76
N LYS A 13 11.61 -37.24 1.62
CA LYS A 13 10.35 -37.93 1.38
C LYS A 13 9.47 -37.21 0.36
N HIS A 14 9.40 -35.87 0.40
CA HIS A 14 8.39 -35.10 -0.31
C HIS A 14 8.93 -34.19 -1.43
N CYS A 15 10.24 -33.82 -1.40
CA CYS A 15 10.78 -32.79 -2.30
C CYS A 15 11.85 -33.31 -3.26
N LEU A 16 12.78 -34.15 -2.76
CA LEU A 16 13.98 -34.54 -3.51
C LEU A 16 13.72 -35.40 -4.74
N LYS A 17 12.54 -36.00 -4.87
CA LYS A 17 12.14 -36.73 -6.08
C LYS A 17 12.14 -35.79 -7.32
N CYS A 18 11.78 -34.53 -7.13
CA CYS A 18 11.70 -33.52 -8.19
C CYS A 18 12.80 -32.46 -8.09
N HIS A 19 13.27 -32.17 -6.88
CA HIS A 19 14.25 -31.13 -6.57
C HIS A 19 15.61 -31.70 -6.11
N GLY A 20 15.98 -32.90 -6.58
CA GLY A 20 17.25 -33.51 -6.28
C GLY A 20 17.66 -34.50 -7.38
N GLY A 21 18.64 -34.17 -8.21
CA GLY A 21 19.12 -35.04 -9.28
C GLY A 21 19.79 -34.29 -10.43
N GLU A 22 20.08 -35.00 -11.52
CA GLU A 22 20.73 -34.40 -12.70
C GLU A 22 19.80 -33.40 -13.46
N GLU A 23 18.47 -33.60 -13.38
CA GLU A 23 17.47 -32.70 -13.92
C GLU A 23 16.54 -32.24 -12.79
N THR A 24 16.74 -31.02 -12.28
CA THR A 24 15.94 -30.45 -11.23
C THR A 24 14.75 -29.65 -11.81
N LYS A 25 13.53 -29.93 -11.35
CA LYS A 25 12.35 -29.16 -11.73
C LYS A 25 12.43 -27.74 -11.13
N GLY A 26 11.96 -26.74 -11.87
CA GLY A 26 11.94 -25.34 -11.40
C GLY A 26 13.32 -24.72 -11.16
N LYS A 27 14.43 -25.38 -11.58
CA LYS A 27 15.81 -24.94 -11.32
C LYS A 27 16.18 -24.88 -9.83
N VAL A 28 15.44 -25.57 -8.98
CA VAL A 28 15.68 -25.65 -7.54
C VAL A 28 16.31 -27.01 -7.23
N ASP A 29 17.52 -27.01 -6.66
CA ASP A 29 18.23 -28.22 -6.22
C ASP A 29 18.39 -28.19 -4.70
N LEU A 30 17.67 -29.09 -4.02
CA LEU A 30 17.73 -29.28 -2.56
C LEU A 30 18.67 -30.40 -2.15
N SER A 31 19.25 -31.15 -3.12
CA SER A 31 20.07 -32.31 -2.84
C SER A 31 21.42 -31.98 -2.19
N ALA A 32 21.94 -30.81 -2.52
CA ALA A 32 23.21 -30.31 -1.98
C ALA A 32 23.13 -29.89 -0.51
N ILE A 33 21.92 -29.57 -0.02
CA ILE A 33 21.70 -29.05 1.34
C ILE A 33 21.53 -30.26 2.30
N LYS A 34 22.54 -30.54 3.09
CA LYS A 34 22.59 -31.72 3.96
C LYS A 34 22.69 -31.39 5.43
N THR A 35 23.23 -30.24 5.76
CA THR A 35 23.47 -29.78 7.12
C THR A 35 22.81 -28.44 7.39
N MET A 36 22.65 -28.08 8.68
CA MET A 36 22.16 -26.74 9.05
C MET A 36 23.04 -25.64 8.47
N ALA A 37 24.35 -25.81 8.42
CA ALA A 37 25.26 -24.84 7.82
C ALA A 37 25.01 -24.64 6.30
N ASP A 38 24.71 -25.76 5.58
CA ASP A 38 24.29 -25.63 4.18
C ASP A 38 22.98 -24.89 4.06
N ALA A 39 22.04 -25.14 4.97
CA ALA A 39 20.76 -24.44 4.98
C ALA A 39 20.93 -22.93 5.24
N GLU A 40 21.74 -22.54 6.21
CA GLU A 40 22.06 -21.14 6.52
C GLU A 40 22.72 -20.40 5.35
N ALA A 41 23.48 -21.10 4.52
CA ALA A 41 24.10 -20.52 3.33
C ALA A 41 23.09 -20.21 2.19
N HIS A 42 21.85 -20.73 2.27
CA HIS A 42 20.83 -20.61 1.23
C HIS A 42 19.51 -19.99 1.74
N THR A 43 19.61 -18.95 2.55
CA THR A 43 18.45 -18.32 3.22
C THR A 43 17.33 -17.93 2.26
N GLU A 44 17.66 -17.29 1.12
CA GLU A 44 16.67 -16.88 0.10
C GLU A 44 15.88 -18.07 -0.48
N LEU A 45 16.52 -19.22 -0.58
CA LEU A 45 15.86 -20.45 -1.03
C LEU A 45 14.77 -20.88 -0.04
N TRP A 46 15.04 -20.78 1.26
CA TRP A 46 14.08 -21.19 2.29
C TRP A 46 12.89 -20.27 2.40
N GLU A 47 13.05 -18.97 2.13
CA GLU A 47 11.90 -18.07 1.98
C GLU A 47 10.98 -18.53 0.85
N ALA A 48 11.54 -18.90 -0.30
CA ALA A 48 10.75 -19.41 -1.43
C ALA A 48 10.10 -20.77 -1.12
N VAL A 49 10.83 -21.66 -0.43
CA VAL A 49 10.32 -22.98 -0.03
C VAL A 49 9.22 -22.85 1.03
N SER A 50 9.39 -21.98 2.02
CA SER A 50 8.38 -21.70 3.03
C SER A 50 7.09 -21.22 2.39
N PHE A 51 7.18 -20.25 1.49
CA PHE A 51 6.04 -19.69 0.77
C PHE A 51 5.20 -20.79 0.06
N VAL A 52 5.84 -21.65 -0.74
CA VAL A 52 5.12 -22.69 -1.50
C VAL A 52 4.64 -23.85 -0.61
N ILE A 53 5.22 -24.04 0.57
CA ILE A 53 4.77 -25.02 1.57
C ILE A 53 3.56 -24.49 2.34
N GLU A 54 3.60 -23.23 2.79
CA GLU A 54 2.49 -22.57 3.48
C GLU A 54 1.25 -22.50 2.60
N ASP A 55 1.43 -22.19 1.32
CA ASP A 55 0.34 -22.12 0.34
C ASP A 55 -0.11 -23.51 -0.15
N ARG A 56 0.53 -24.58 0.31
CA ARG A 56 0.23 -25.96 -0.15
C ARG A 56 0.41 -26.16 -1.66
N GLU A 57 1.23 -25.35 -2.31
CA GLU A 57 1.57 -25.50 -3.73
C GLU A 57 2.55 -26.64 -3.97
N MET A 58 3.33 -27.00 -2.95
CA MET A 58 4.30 -28.11 -2.99
C MET A 58 4.10 -29.07 -1.83
N PRO A 59 4.17 -30.40 -2.09
CA PRO A 59 4.31 -31.06 -3.40
C PRO A 59 3.10 -30.83 -4.31
N PRO A 60 3.26 -30.95 -5.67
CA PRO A 60 2.11 -30.87 -6.60
C PRO A 60 1.02 -31.88 -6.24
N GLU A 61 -0.24 -31.58 -6.57
CA GLU A 61 -1.42 -32.37 -6.18
C GLU A 61 -1.39 -33.84 -6.65
N ASP A 62 -0.70 -34.13 -7.74
CA ASP A 62 -0.53 -35.47 -8.30
C ASP A 62 0.53 -36.32 -7.56
N GLU A 63 1.24 -35.72 -6.60
CA GLU A 63 2.20 -36.42 -5.75
C GLU A 63 1.64 -36.67 -4.33
N PRO A 64 2.20 -37.63 -3.58
CA PRO A 64 1.77 -37.90 -2.21
C PRO A 64 1.92 -36.66 -1.32
N GLN A 65 0.80 -36.21 -0.75
CA GLN A 65 0.77 -35.04 0.09
C GLN A 65 1.27 -35.34 1.51
N PRO A 66 2.10 -34.45 2.11
CA PRO A 66 2.44 -34.53 3.53
C PRO A 66 1.19 -34.37 4.40
N ARG A 67 1.19 -35.01 5.55
CA ARG A 67 0.18 -34.77 6.59
C ARG A 67 0.43 -33.43 7.28
N ASP A 68 -0.56 -32.91 8.00
CA ASP A 68 -0.43 -31.64 8.70
C ASP A 68 0.71 -31.64 9.73
N ASP A 69 0.90 -32.77 10.44
CA ASP A 69 2.02 -32.94 11.37
C ASP A 69 3.39 -32.95 10.67
N GLU A 70 3.48 -33.41 9.44
CA GLU A 70 4.69 -33.38 8.64
C GLU A 70 4.98 -31.98 8.06
N PHE A 71 3.95 -31.23 7.67
CA PHE A 71 4.09 -29.82 7.30
C PHE A 71 4.58 -28.99 8.47
N ALA A 72 3.99 -29.20 9.65
CA ALA A 72 4.35 -28.49 10.87
C ALA A 72 5.84 -28.64 11.21
N VAL A 73 6.47 -29.80 10.93
CA VAL A 73 7.91 -30.00 11.11
C VAL A 73 8.75 -28.97 10.33
N PHE A 74 8.39 -28.71 9.08
CA PHE A 74 9.11 -27.71 8.27
C PHE A 74 8.80 -26.29 8.75
N THR A 75 7.53 -25.96 8.95
CA THR A 75 7.09 -24.62 9.33
C THR A 75 7.66 -24.19 10.68
N GLU A 76 7.55 -25.05 11.71
CA GLU A 76 8.11 -24.79 13.04
C GLU A 76 9.64 -24.66 13.01
N TRP A 77 10.33 -25.51 12.22
CA TRP A 77 11.77 -25.37 12.05
C TRP A 77 12.14 -24.05 11.36
N TYR A 78 11.42 -23.68 10.30
CA TYR A 78 11.69 -22.44 9.57
C TYR A 78 11.44 -21.21 10.47
N GLU A 79 10.33 -21.20 11.18
CA GLU A 79 10.02 -20.15 12.15
C GLU A 79 11.09 -20.04 13.23
N ASP A 80 11.48 -21.16 13.84
CA ASP A 80 12.41 -21.19 14.97
C ASP A 80 13.83 -20.83 14.53
N GLN A 81 14.32 -21.38 13.42
CA GLN A 81 15.70 -21.27 12.99
C GLN A 81 15.98 -20.07 12.07
N PHE A 82 15.00 -19.63 11.30
CA PHE A 82 15.17 -18.53 10.34
C PHE A 82 14.41 -17.27 10.73
N LEU A 83 13.22 -17.38 11.29
CA LEU A 83 12.45 -16.20 11.70
C LEU A 83 12.75 -15.83 13.15
N GLY A 84 12.61 -16.76 14.08
CA GLY A 84 12.80 -16.51 15.52
C GLY A 84 14.23 -16.18 15.93
N ALA A 85 15.25 -16.74 15.24
CA ALA A 85 16.66 -16.44 15.47
C ALA A 85 17.16 -15.21 14.68
N ALA A 86 16.32 -14.59 13.86
CA ALA A 86 16.71 -13.44 13.07
C ALA A 86 16.95 -12.21 13.97
N GLU A 87 18.04 -11.52 13.74
CA GLU A 87 18.23 -10.18 14.29
C GLU A 87 17.63 -9.15 13.33
N ALA A 88 16.90 -8.18 13.87
CA ALA A 88 16.40 -7.06 13.08
C ALA A 88 17.57 -6.29 12.46
N LYS A 89 17.70 -6.35 11.14
CA LYS A 89 18.78 -5.67 10.40
C LYS A 89 18.19 -4.91 9.21
N PRO A 90 18.65 -3.68 8.94
CA PRO A 90 18.24 -2.97 7.75
C PRO A 90 18.78 -3.68 6.51
N SER A 91 17.98 -3.66 5.45
CA SER A 91 18.44 -4.10 4.13
C SER A 91 19.35 -3.05 3.49
N GLU A 92 20.07 -3.47 2.44
CA GLU A 92 20.76 -2.55 1.57
C GLU A 92 19.75 -1.56 0.97
N PHE A 93 20.00 -0.27 1.19
CA PHE A 93 19.16 0.75 0.59
C PHE A 93 19.60 1.00 -0.85
N LYS A 94 18.69 0.75 -1.77
CA LYS A 94 18.90 1.01 -3.21
C LYS A 94 18.12 2.26 -3.60
N PRO A 95 18.72 3.21 -4.36
CA PRO A 95 17.98 4.33 -4.90
C PRO A 95 16.79 3.85 -5.73
N ARG A 96 15.61 4.43 -5.48
CA ARG A 96 14.40 4.16 -6.26
C ARG A 96 13.85 5.45 -6.87
N ARG A 97 13.29 5.37 -8.07
CA ARG A 97 12.64 6.50 -8.72
C ARG A 97 11.37 6.91 -7.94
N LEU A 98 11.05 8.19 -7.92
CA LEU A 98 9.73 8.63 -7.46
C LEU A 98 8.65 7.96 -8.31
N SER A 99 7.61 7.43 -7.67
CA SER A 99 6.40 6.97 -8.35
C SER A 99 5.66 8.15 -9.00
N GLY A 100 4.71 7.86 -9.90
CA GLY A 100 3.92 8.91 -10.54
C GLY A 100 3.25 9.86 -9.53
N PRO A 101 2.52 9.34 -8.52
CA PRO A 101 1.93 10.16 -7.46
C PRO A 101 2.96 10.94 -6.64
N GLU A 102 4.06 10.31 -6.20
CA GLU A 102 5.14 10.99 -5.47
C GLU A 102 5.76 12.13 -6.28
N TYR A 103 5.99 11.91 -7.58
CA TYR A 103 6.51 12.95 -8.48
C TYR A 103 5.53 14.11 -8.62
N ARG A 104 4.23 13.82 -8.80
CA ARG A 104 3.18 14.84 -8.86
C ARG A 104 3.16 15.71 -7.61
N ASN A 105 3.09 15.08 -6.43
CA ASN A 105 3.02 15.77 -5.16
C ASN A 105 4.28 16.60 -4.90
N THR A 106 5.45 16.02 -5.19
CA THR A 106 6.73 16.73 -5.06
C THR A 106 6.80 17.94 -6.00
N MET A 107 6.36 17.81 -7.26
CA MET A 107 6.29 18.94 -8.20
C MET A 107 5.36 20.04 -7.70
N HIS A 108 4.17 19.65 -7.19
CA HIS A 108 3.25 20.60 -6.56
C HIS A 108 3.94 21.34 -5.40
N SER A 109 4.60 20.63 -4.50
CA SER A 109 5.27 21.23 -3.34
C SER A 109 6.47 22.10 -3.71
N VAL A 110 7.19 21.77 -4.78
CA VAL A 110 8.31 22.59 -5.30
C VAL A 110 7.80 23.91 -5.89
N PHE A 111 6.72 23.85 -6.68
CA PHE A 111 6.26 24.99 -7.48
C PHE A 111 5.12 25.78 -6.83
N GLY A 112 4.34 25.16 -5.93
CA GLY A 112 3.15 25.75 -5.32
C GLY A 112 1.91 25.71 -6.21
N PHE A 113 1.93 24.97 -7.33
CA PHE A 113 0.79 24.80 -8.24
C PHE A 113 0.84 23.43 -8.95
N ASP A 114 -0.31 23.00 -9.45
CA ASP A 114 -0.43 21.81 -10.29
C ASP A 114 -0.35 22.17 -11.77
N LEU A 115 0.29 21.30 -12.55
CA LEU A 115 0.20 21.34 -14.01
C LEU A 115 -1.14 20.74 -14.43
N GLU A 116 -2.07 21.59 -14.81
CA GLU A 116 -3.42 21.20 -15.23
C GLU A 116 -3.52 21.06 -16.74
N VAL A 117 -4.34 20.12 -17.21
CA VAL A 117 -4.65 19.96 -18.62
C VAL A 117 -6.15 19.74 -18.81
N ASN A 118 -6.69 20.36 -19.85
CA ASN A 118 -8.07 20.14 -20.31
C ASN A 118 -8.05 19.14 -21.48
N ILE A 119 -8.80 18.05 -21.35
CA ILE A 119 -8.97 17.06 -22.40
C ILE A 119 -10.38 17.18 -22.97
N ILE A 120 -10.48 17.19 -24.28
CA ILE A 120 -11.77 17.16 -24.99
C ILE A 120 -11.99 15.70 -25.42
N GLU A 121 -12.96 15.04 -24.81
CA GLU A 121 -13.41 13.70 -25.21
C GLU A 121 -14.83 13.80 -25.78
N ALA A 122 -15.02 13.36 -27.02
CA ALA A 122 -16.33 13.15 -27.66
C ALA A 122 -17.43 14.14 -27.25
N GLU A 123 -17.30 15.42 -27.56
CA GLU A 123 -18.26 16.50 -27.29
C GLU A 123 -18.34 17.00 -25.82
N GLN A 124 -17.53 16.42 -24.93
CA GLN A 124 -17.44 16.90 -23.54
C GLN A 124 -16.01 17.34 -23.20
N THR A 125 -15.87 18.53 -22.64
CA THR A 125 -14.59 18.95 -22.05
C THR A 125 -14.44 18.30 -20.69
N VAL A 126 -13.50 17.38 -20.55
CA VAL A 126 -13.14 16.77 -19.27
C VAL A 126 -11.87 17.46 -18.80
N THR A 127 -11.91 18.08 -17.64
CA THR A 127 -10.70 18.62 -17.01
C THR A 127 -9.94 17.50 -16.33
N GLU A 128 -8.84 17.07 -16.92
CA GLU A 128 -7.87 16.21 -16.23
C GLU A 128 -7.01 17.11 -15.36
N LYS A 129 -7.12 16.94 -14.04
CA LYS A 129 -6.46 17.84 -13.08
C LYS A 129 -4.94 17.71 -13.02
N SER A 130 -4.37 16.69 -13.65
CA SER A 130 -2.91 16.47 -13.59
C SER A 130 -2.34 16.07 -14.93
N LEU A 131 -1.61 16.98 -15.54
CA LEU A 131 -0.78 16.70 -16.73
C LEU A 131 0.25 15.61 -16.44
N ILE A 132 0.80 15.58 -15.22
CA ILE A 132 1.80 14.60 -14.79
C ILE A 132 1.22 13.20 -14.84
N MET A 133 0.07 12.98 -14.19
CA MET A 133 -0.59 11.68 -14.17
C MET A 133 -1.10 11.22 -15.55
N LYS A 134 -1.32 12.17 -16.46
CA LYS A 134 -1.71 11.85 -17.84
C LYS A 134 -0.54 11.43 -18.72
N LEU A 135 0.63 12.03 -18.51
CA LEU A 135 1.81 11.77 -19.33
C LEU A 135 2.65 10.62 -18.81
N LEU A 136 2.87 10.56 -17.51
CA LEU A 136 3.64 9.45 -16.94
C LEU A 136 2.80 8.17 -16.95
N PRO A 137 3.39 7.03 -17.35
CA PRO A 137 2.71 5.75 -17.23
C PRO A 137 2.48 5.41 -15.75
N THR A 138 1.39 4.71 -15.45
CA THR A 138 1.18 4.13 -14.14
C THR A 138 2.26 3.09 -13.88
N ASP A 139 2.96 3.22 -12.76
CA ASP A 139 3.91 2.21 -12.32
C ASP A 139 3.15 0.94 -11.91
N PRO A 140 3.58 -0.24 -12.34
CA PRO A 140 3.04 -1.47 -11.80
C PRO A 140 3.45 -1.61 -10.33
N PRO A 141 2.67 -2.35 -9.50
CA PRO A 141 3.14 -2.73 -8.17
C PRO A 141 4.48 -3.45 -8.25
N GLY A 142 5.42 -3.08 -7.36
CA GLY A 142 6.70 -3.77 -7.22
C GLY A 142 6.57 -5.08 -6.43
N GLU A 143 7.70 -5.64 -5.99
CA GLU A 143 7.73 -6.88 -5.20
C GLU A 143 7.03 -6.74 -3.84
N SER A 144 6.93 -5.52 -3.31
CA SER A 144 6.16 -5.22 -2.10
C SER A 144 4.64 -5.36 -2.28
N GLY A 145 4.16 -5.35 -3.52
CA GLY A 145 2.74 -5.24 -3.86
C GLY A 145 2.23 -3.81 -4.00
N PHE A 146 3.08 -2.78 -3.81
CA PHE A 146 2.72 -1.37 -3.86
C PHE A 146 3.42 -0.62 -5.00
N VAL A 147 2.74 0.38 -5.57
CA VAL A 147 3.26 1.19 -6.70
C VAL A 147 4.43 2.12 -6.30
N ASN A 148 4.60 2.41 -5.02
CA ASN A 148 5.75 3.17 -4.54
C ASN A 148 7.05 2.35 -4.49
N ASP A 149 6.98 1.04 -4.67
CA ASP A 149 8.13 0.16 -4.88
C ASP A 149 8.56 0.19 -6.35
N THR A 150 9.36 1.19 -6.70
CA THR A 150 9.81 1.43 -8.07
C THR A 150 11.23 0.92 -8.34
N HIS A 151 11.77 0.03 -7.49
CA HIS A 151 13.13 -0.50 -7.64
C HIS A 151 13.34 -1.22 -8.99
N GLY A 152 12.32 -1.95 -9.47
CA GLY A 152 12.32 -2.60 -10.78
C GLY A 152 11.95 -1.69 -11.95
N ALA A 153 11.49 -0.47 -11.72
CA ALA A 153 10.98 0.44 -12.73
C ALA A 153 12.13 1.08 -13.54
N ARG A 154 12.26 0.67 -14.80
CA ARG A 154 13.32 1.17 -15.69
C ARG A 154 12.98 2.57 -16.25
N LEU A 155 13.97 3.46 -16.25
CA LEU A 155 13.86 4.75 -16.90
C LEU A 155 14.12 4.59 -18.42
N SER A 156 13.04 4.56 -19.21
CA SER A 156 13.15 4.54 -20.68
C SER A 156 13.41 5.95 -21.25
N THR A 157 13.86 6.01 -22.49
CA THR A 157 14.01 7.30 -23.22
C THR A 157 12.68 8.05 -23.32
N THR A 158 11.56 7.34 -23.44
CA THR A 158 10.23 7.94 -23.45
C THR A 158 9.90 8.61 -22.13
N ILE A 159 10.07 7.91 -21.01
CA ILE A 159 9.83 8.46 -19.66
C ILE A 159 10.76 9.65 -19.39
N TRP A 160 12.03 9.55 -19.81
CA TRP A 160 12.97 10.67 -19.70
C TRP A 160 12.50 11.91 -20.47
N SER A 161 12.00 11.73 -21.68
CA SER A 161 11.46 12.83 -22.49
C SER A 161 10.20 13.43 -21.86
N GLN A 162 9.36 12.61 -21.23
CA GLN A 162 8.17 13.06 -20.50
C GLN A 162 8.56 13.90 -19.26
N TYR A 163 9.52 13.46 -18.46
CA TYR A 163 10.07 14.28 -17.36
C TYR A 163 10.63 15.60 -17.86
N SER A 164 11.41 15.57 -18.95
CA SER A 164 11.96 16.80 -19.54
C SER A 164 10.89 17.77 -20.02
N TYR A 165 9.79 17.25 -20.58
CA TYR A 165 8.64 18.05 -20.98
C TYR A 165 7.94 18.66 -19.77
N LEU A 166 7.62 17.86 -18.76
CA LEU A 166 6.95 18.29 -17.53
C LEU A 166 7.77 19.34 -16.78
N ALA A 167 9.07 19.12 -16.61
CA ALA A 167 9.97 20.09 -16.00
C ALA A 167 10.02 21.42 -16.79
N GLY A 168 10.08 21.35 -18.12
CA GLY A 168 10.02 22.54 -18.98
C GLY A 168 8.68 23.27 -18.83
N SER A 169 7.56 22.56 -18.89
CA SER A 169 6.22 23.14 -18.76
C SER A 169 6.02 23.83 -17.40
N ALA A 170 6.48 23.21 -16.31
CA ALA A 170 6.40 23.81 -14.98
C ALA A 170 7.20 25.12 -14.88
N LEU A 171 8.40 25.15 -15.46
CA LEU A 171 9.25 26.34 -15.48
C LEU A 171 8.66 27.45 -16.36
N GLU A 172 8.12 27.10 -17.56
CA GLU A 172 7.42 28.09 -18.39
C GLU A 172 6.24 28.70 -17.66
N GLU A 173 5.45 27.89 -16.95
CA GLU A 173 4.32 28.35 -16.18
C GLU A 173 4.75 29.19 -14.97
N LEU A 174 5.79 28.77 -14.20
CA LEU A 174 6.33 29.52 -13.06
C LEU A 174 6.76 30.95 -13.46
N PHE A 175 7.45 31.08 -14.59
CA PHE A 175 7.91 32.37 -15.08
C PHE A 175 6.84 33.14 -15.87
N SER A 176 5.60 32.65 -15.94
CA SER A 176 4.49 33.37 -16.57
C SER A 176 3.92 34.44 -15.64
N PRO A 177 3.21 35.45 -16.18
CA PRO A 177 2.50 36.44 -15.35
C PRO A 177 1.45 35.84 -14.41
N LEU A 178 0.95 34.63 -14.70
CA LEU A 178 -0.08 33.94 -13.90
C LEU A 178 0.46 33.42 -12.57
N ARG A 179 1.78 33.18 -12.47
CA ARG A 179 2.45 32.57 -11.32
C ARG A 179 3.42 33.53 -10.62
N SER A 180 3.19 34.82 -10.74
CA SER A 180 4.06 35.84 -10.12
C SER A 180 4.11 35.70 -8.59
N SER A 181 3.02 35.30 -7.93
CA SER A 181 2.97 35.05 -6.48
C SER A 181 3.82 33.86 -6.06
N GLU A 182 3.74 32.76 -6.79
CA GLU A 182 4.53 31.56 -6.53
C GLU A 182 6.03 31.79 -6.77
N LEU A 183 6.35 32.53 -7.81
CA LEU A 183 7.74 32.95 -8.06
C LEU A 183 8.27 33.89 -6.94
N GLU A 184 7.46 34.82 -6.45
CA GLU A 184 7.83 35.69 -5.32
C GLU A 184 8.04 34.90 -4.02
N VAL A 185 7.27 33.85 -3.80
CA VAL A 185 7.48 32.92 -2.65
C VAL A 185 8.84 32.26 -2.75
N LEU A 186 9.20 31.74 -3.92
CA LEU A 186 10.52 31.10 -4.14
C LEU A 186 11.66 32.10 -4.06
N VAL A 187 11.48 33.32 -4.53
CA VAL A 187 12.48 34.40 -4.42
C VAL A 187 12.59 34.93 -2.99
N GLY A 188 11.53 34.83 -2.19
CA GLY A 188 11.46 35.34 -0.81
C GLY A 188 11.26 36.86 -0.70
N THR A 189 11.12 37.57 -1.81
CA THR A 189 10.89 39.02 -1.83
C THR A 189 10.10 39.44 -3.06
N PRO A 190 9.31 40.53 -2.97
CA PRO A 190 8.56 41.05 -4.13
C PRO A 190 9.47 41.38 -5.33
N ILE A 191 8.98 41.05 -6.51
CA ILE A 191 9.70 41.24 -7.79
C ILE A 191 9.19 42.53 -8.46
N LYS A 192 10.08 43.48 -8.68
CA LYS A 192 9.81 44.72 -9.40
C LYS A 192 10.69 44.81 -10.63
N GLY A 193 10.16 44.41 -11.77
CA GLY A 193 10.91 44.37 -13.03
C GLY A 193 11.73 43.11 -13.17
N GLU A 194 12.97 43.23 -13.63
CA GLU A 194 13.90 42.09 -13.76
C GLU A 194 14.44 41.63 -12.42
N LEU A 195 14.75 40.31 -12.31
CA LEU A 195 15.35 39.74 -11.13
C LEU A 195 16.78 40.29 -10.92
N ARG A 196 17.04 40.75 -9.71
CA ARG A 196 18.39 41.20 -9.31
C ARG A 196 19.22 39.99 -8.88
N GLU A 197 20.54 40.12 -8.92
CA GLU A 197 21.48 39.03 -8.55
C GLU A 197 21.16 38.40 -7.19
N ALA A 198 20.88 39.20 -6.17
CA ALA A 198 20.49 38.70 -4.86
C ALA A 198 19.17 37.89 -4.88
N GLN A 199 18.22 38.27 -5.74
CA GLN A 199 16.97 37.54 -5.92
C GLN A 199 17.16 36.24 -6.69
N ILE A 200 18.07 36.23 -7.67
CA ILE A 200 18.46 35.04 -8.40
C ILE A 200 19.12 34.02 -7.46
N ARG A 201 20.05 34.49 -6.63
CA ARG A 201 20.68 33.65 -5.60
C ARG A 201 19.66 33.05 -4.65
N SER A 202 18.76 33.89 -4.13
CA SER A 202 17.69 33.43 -3.25
C SER A 202 16.77 32.41 -3.91
N LEU A 203 16.35 32.66 -5.15
CA LEU A 203 15.54 31.73 -5.96
C LEU A 203 16.25 30.38 -6.10
N LEU A 204 17.52 30.38 -6.50
CA LEU A 204 18.29 29.14 -6.69
C LEU A 204 18.46 28.38 -5.37
N THR A 205 18.70 29.09 -4.26
CA THR A 205 18.84 28.47 -2.94
C THR A 205 17.55 27.77 -2.53
N HIS A 206 16.42 28.51 -2.46
CA HIS A 206 15.16 27.95 -2.02
C HIS A 206 14.62 26.87 -2.97
N PHE A 207 14.76 27.07 -4.28
CA PHE A 207 14.37 26.07 -5.27
C PHE A 207 15.19 24.80 -5.14
N SER A 208 16.52 24.94 -4.99
CA SER A 208 17.40 23.78 -4.85
C SER A 208 17.17 23.02 -3.55
N GLU A 209 16.90 23.70 -2.43
CA GLU A 209 16.54 23.06 -1.15
C GLU A 209 15.30 22.19 -1.28
N ARG A 210 14.28 22.67 -1.99
CA ARG A 210 13.08 21.88 -2.27
C ARG A 210 13.33 20.73 -3.22
N VAL A 211 14.04 20.97 -4.33
CA VAL A 211 14.34 19.96 -5.35
C VAL A 211 15.20 18.83 -4.76
N PHE A 212 16.23 19.17 -3.99
CA PHE A 212 17.14 18.17 -3.40
C PHE A 212 16.72 17.72 -1.99
N ARG A 213 15.64 18.30 -1.44
CA ARG A 213 15.09 17.97 -0.12
C ARG A 213 16.15 18.11 1.00
N ARG A 214 17.14 18.95 0.75
CA ARG A 214 18.23 19.33 1.69
C ARG A 214 18.93 20.59 1.21
N PRO A 215 19.57 21.35 2.10
CA PRO A 215 20.34 22.53 1.70
C PRO A 215 21.54 22.12 0.81
N LEU A 216 21.80 22.92 -0.21
CA LEU A 216 23.02 22.80 -0.98
C LEU A 216 24.15 23.62 -0.35
N SER A 217 25.40 23.16 -0.55
CA SER A 217 26.58 23.93 -0.18
C SER A 217 26.65 25.23 -1.00
N SER A 218 27.23 26.28 -0.38
CA SER A 218 27.44 27.57 -1.06
C SER A 218 28.19 27.40 -2.39
N ASP A 219 29.19 26.52 -2.44
CA ASP A 219 29.96 26.27 -3.66
C ASP A 219 29.12 25.75 -4.82
N ARG A 220 28.10 24.91 -4.54
CA ARG A 220 27.18 24.43 -5.56
C ARG A 220 26.26 25.54 -6.07
N ILE A 221 25.81 26.44 -5.20
CA ILE A 221 25.03 27.61 -5.61
C ILE A 221 25.87 28.56 -6.45
N GLU A 222 27.14 28.84 -6.04
CA GLU A 222 28.06 29.65 -6.85
C GLU A 222 28.29 29.04 -8.23
N ALA A 223 28.57 27.74 -8.30
CA ALA A 223 28.74 27.05 -9.59
C ALA A 223 27.48 27.15 -10.50
N SER A 224 26.27 27.16 -9.92
CA SER A 224 25.03 27.38 -10.67
C SER A 224 24.94 28.83 -11.17
N LEU A 225 25.32 29.82 -10.37
CA LEU A 225 25.38 31.23 -10.77
C LEU A 225 26.39 31.47 -11.88
N GLU A 226 27.59 30.87 -11.80
CA GLU A 226 28.60 30.95 -12.85
C GLU A 226 28.10 30.38 -14.19
N ARG A 227 27.41 29.22 -14.16
CA ARG A 227 26.80 28.66 -15.38
C ARG A 227 25.76 29.58 -15.96
N ILE A 228 24.86 30.14 -15.16
CA ILE A 228 23.86 31.10 -15.61
C ILE A 228 24.52 32.32 -16.26
N GLN A 229 25.54 32.87 -15.64
CA GLN A 229 26.28 34.02 -16.22
C GLN A 229 26.95 33.67 -17.54
N SER A 230 27.53 32.47 -17.66
CA SER A 230 28.18 32.02 -18.91
C SER A 230 27.19 31.72 -20.04
N GLU A 231 26.00 31.23 -19.71
CA GLU A 231 24.95 30.83 -20.67
C GLU A 231 23.98 31.96 -20.98
N SER A 232 23.89 33.03 -20.13
CA SER A 232 22.82 34.03 -20.23
C SER A 232 22.87 34.85 -21.54
N GLY A 233 24.01 35.02 -22.15
CA GLY A 233 24.10 35.77 -23.41
C GLY A 233 23.26 37.03 -23.41
N SER A 234 22.10 36.97 -24.06
CA SER A 234 21.09 38.02 -24.11
C SER A 234 19.81 37.73 -23.27
N ASP A 235 19.64 36.51 -22.72
CA ASP A 235 18.42 36.11 -22.02
C ASP A 235 18.71 35.37 -20.71
N LEU A 236 18.76 36.16 -19.63
CA LEU A 236 18.94 35.68 -18.25
C LEU A 236 17.82 34.72 -17.81
N ARG A 237 16.58 34.93 -18.26
CA ARG A 237 15.43 34.10 -17.87
C ARG A 237 15.57 32.69 -18.42
N GLU A 238 16.00 32.57 -19.68
CA GLU A 238 16.22 31.25 -20.30
C GLU A 238 17.42 30.51 -19.68
N ALA A 239 18.48 31.20 -19.31
CA ALA A 239 19.59 30.61 -18.58
C ALA A 239 19.18 30.11 -17.18
N LEU A 240 18.33 30.85 -16.47
CA LEU A 240 17.74 30.45 -15.20
C LEU A 240 16.87 29.19 -15.36
N LYS A 241 15.95 29.18 -16.32
CA LYS A 241 15.11 28.01 -16.61
C LYS A 241 15.96 26.78 -16.95
N SER A 242 17.01 26.96 -17.73
CA SER A 242 17.93 25.88 -18.10
C SER A 242 18.63 25.27 -16.89
N GLU A 243 19.11 26.11 -15.95
CA GLU A 243 19.74 25.64 -14.71
C GLU A 243 18.74 24.95 -13.77
N MET A 244 17.55 25.55 -13.58
CA MET A 244 16.48 24.95 -12.77
C MET A 244 16.01 23.62 -13.39
N LYS A 245 15.89 23.53 -14.72
CA LYS A 245 15.56 22.29 -15.41
C LYS A 245 16.63 21.23 -15.21
N ARG A 246 17.91 21.60 -15.20
CA ARG A 246 19.02 20.68 -14.91
C ARG A 246 18.87 20.04 -13.53
N ALA A 247 18.47 20.82 -12.53
CA ALA A 247 18.18 20.31 -11.18
C ALA A 247 17.02 19.31 -11.20
N LEU A 248 15.88 19.64 -11.84
CA LEU A 248 14.71 18.77 -11.96
C LEU A 248 14.97 17.49 -12.76
N MET A 249 15.94 17.48 -13.66
CA MET A 249 16.33 16.30 -14.44
C MET A 249 17.46 15.51 -13.79
N SER A 250 17.95 15.93 -12.63
CA SER A 250 19.02 15.22 -11.94
C SER A 250 18.52 13.93 -11.28
N PRO A 251 19.37 12.88 -11.17
CA PRO A 251 19.04 11.71 -10.38
C PRO A 251 18.70 12.04 -8.94
N ALA A 252 19.33 13.05 -8.34
CA ALA A 252 19.07 13.50 -6.97
C ALA A 252 17.64 14.04 -6.76
N PHE A 253 16.96 14.50 -7.80
CA PHE A 253 15.55 14.86 -7.76
C PHE A 253 14.64 13.67 -8.06
N LEU A 254 14.92 12.96 -9.16
CA LEU A 254 14.06 11.91 -9.68
C LEU A 254 14.05 10.63 -8.83
N TYR A 255 15.09 10.45 -7.99
CA TYR A 255 15.24 9.26 -7.16
C TYR A 255 15.35 9.64 -5.69
N ARG A 256 14.81 8.79 -4.83
CA ARG A 256 15.06 8.79 -3.39
C ARG A 256 16.30 7.97 -3.06
N GLY A 257 17.01 8.36 -1.99
CA GLY A 257 18.22 7.66 -1.54
C GLY A 257 19.46 7.89 -2.41
N PHE A 258 19.38 8.70 -3.46
CA PHE A 258 20.51 8.96 -4.32
C PHE A 258 21.63 9.78 -3.65
N LEU A 259 21.29 10.58 -2.66
CA LEU A 259 22.22 11.46 -1.94
C LEU A 259 22.72 10.86 -0.62
N ILE A 260 22.52 9.57 -0.37
CA ILE A 260 23.19 8.89 0.75
C ILE A 260 24.68 8.91 0.44
N GLU A 261 25.45 9.59 1.30
CA GLU A 261 26.87 9.84 1.07
C GLU A 261 27.68 8.55 1.01
N SER A 262 28.46 8.40 -0.04
CA SER A 262 29.30 7.22 -0.27
C SER A 262 30.54 7.12 0.63
N ASP A 263 30.84 8.15 1.43
CA ASP A 263 31.93 8.15 2.40
C ASP A 263 31.61 7.36 3.67
N SER A 264 30.43 6.80 3.71
CA SER A 264 29.96 5.96 4.81
C SER A 264 30.76 4.68 4.89
N LYS A 265 31.12 4.30 6.10
CA LYS A 265 31.79 3.01 6.36
C LYS A 265 30.87 1.88 5.92
N THR A 266 31.43 0.85 5.30
CA THR A 266 30.68 -0.39 5.04
C THR A 266 30.09 -0.94 6.33
N GLY A 267 28.85 -1.36 6.28
CA GLY A 267 28.13 -1.92 7.42
C GLY A 267 26.80 -1.23 7.69
N GLN A 268 26.16 -1.64 8.76
CA GLN A 268 24.93 -1.04 9.25
C GLN A 268 25.22 0.30 9.90
N GLN A 269 24.44 1.31 9.52
CA GLN A 269 24.57 2.66 10.06
C GLN A 269 23.25 3.43 9.97
N PRO A 270 23.06 4.44 10.85
CA PRO A 270 21.92 5.34 10.74
C PRO A 270 21.96 6.12 9.42
N VAL A 271 20.79 6.36 8.84
CA VAL A 271 20.67 7.33 7.74
C VAL A 271 20.84 8.77 8.26
N ASP A 272 21.20 9.73 7.41
CA ASP A 272 21.25 11.13 7.83
C ASP A 272 19.83 11.68 8.12
N ASP A 273 19.74 12.81 8.80
CA ASP A 273 18.46 13.38 9.22
C ASP A 273 17.60 13.83 8.02
N PHE A 274 18.20 14.20 6.89
CA PHE A 274 17.46 14.55 5.67
C PHE A 274 16.85 13.31 5.02
N GLU A 275 17.60 12.20 4.92
CA GLU A 275 17.06 10.93 4.45
C GLU A 275 15.95 10.42 5.39
N LEU A 276 16.12 10.58 6.71
CA LEU A 276 15.09 10.22 7.67
C LEU A 276 13.82 11.07 7.48
N ALA A 277 13.98 12.38 7.25
CA ALA A 277 12.88 13.28 6.92
C ALA A 277 12.16 12.88 5.63
N GLU A 278 12.93 12.50 4.58
CA GLU A 278 12.36 11.99 3.34
C GLU A 278 11.58 10.69 3.56
N ARG A 279 12.12 9.73 4.33
CA ARG A 279 11.43 8.48 4.64
C ARG A 279 10.10 8.72 5.33
N LEU A 280 10.06 9.61 6.33
CA LEU A 280 8.83 9.97 7.02
C LEU A 280 7.82 10.64 6.10
N SER A 281 8.24 11.62 5.33
CA SER A 281 7.31 12.42 4.51
C SER A 281 6.72 11.61 3.35
N TYR A 282 7.53 10.83 2.66
CA TYR A 282 7.04 9.96 1.59
C TYR A 282 6.20 8.79 2.11
N PHE A 283 6.48 8.29 3.31
CA PHE A 283 5.64 7.28 3.94
C PHE A 283 4.25 7.83 4.28
N LEU A 284 4.18 8.99 4.96
CA LEU A 284 2.91 9.50 5.49
C LEU A 284 2.15 10.42 4.53
N TRP A 285 2.85 11.12 3.66
CA TRP A 285 2.28 12.17 2.80
C TRP A 285 2.49 11.93 1.31
N GLU A 286 3.28 10.91 0.94
CA GLU A 286 3.67 10.64 -0.46
C GLU A 286 4.25 11.90 -1.15
N ASP A 287 4.96 12.72 -0.38
CA ASP A 287 5.46 14.02 -0.81
C ASP A 287 6.77 14.36 -0.11
N MET A 288 7.46 15.40 -0.60
CA MET A 288 8.68 15.90 0.02
C MET A 288 8.44 16.43 1.45
N PRO A 289 9.48 16.45 2.31
CA PRO A 289 9.42 17.07 3.64
C PRO A 289 8.99 18.53 3.56
N ASP A 290 8.19 18.96 4.53
CA ASP A 290 7.86 20.37 4.69
C ASP A 290 9.02 21.18 5.33
N ASP A 291 8.90 22.49 5.31
CA ASP A 291 9.95 23.40 5.79
C ASP A 291 10.28 23.17 7.29
N GLU A 292 9.28 22.79 8.11
CA GLU A 292 9.50 22.47 9.52
C GLU A 292 10.36 21.21 9.67
N LEU A 293 10.02 20.14 8.96
CA LEU A 293 10.75 18.88 9.01
C LEU A 293 12.19 19.04 8.47
N LEU A 294 12.36 19.80 7.38
CA LEU A 294 13.69 20.13 6.83
C LEU A 294 14.52 20.97 7.81
N SER A 295 13.92 21.92 8.50
CA SER A 295 14.61 22.74 9.51
C SER A 295 15.09 21.90 10.69
N ILE A 296 14.28 20.94 11.15
CA ILE A 296 14.66 20.03 12.23
C ILE A 296 15.76 19.08 11.74
N ALA A 297 15.68 18.56 10.53
CA ALA A 297 16.74 17.76 9.93
C ALA A 297 18.05 18.55 9.83
N ALA A 298 18.00 19.82 9.42
CA ALA A 298 19.16 20.70 9.33
C ALA A 298 19.81 21.00 10.71
N SER A 299 19.01 20.99 11.79
CA SER A 299 19.55 21.14 13.16
C SER A 299 20.23 19.88 13.69
N GLY A 300 20.08 18.73 13.02
CA GLY A 300 20.63 17.45 13.46
C GLY A 300 19.92 16.83 14.67
N THR A 301 18.68 17.25 14.95
CA THR A 301 17.92 16.81 16.15
C THR A 301 16.77 15.86 15.82
N LEU A 302 16.52 15.56 14.55
CA LEU A 302 15.38 14.73 14.14
C LEU A 302 15.42 13.31 14.75
N ARG A 303 16.61 12.78 15.05
CA ARG A 303 16.78 11.44 15.67
C ARG A 303 16.53 11.39 17.15
N GLU A 304 16.47 12.53 17.84
CA GLU A 304 16.14 12.57 19.25
C GLU A 304 14.73 12.02 19.45
N SER A 305 14.57 11.07 20.37
CA SER A 305 13.32 10.31 20.50
C SER A 305 12.08 11.20 20.68
N GLU A 306 12.19 12.24 21.51
CA GLU A 306 11.08 13.17 21.77
C GLU A 306 10.74 14.00 20.52
N VAL A 307 11.78 14.50 19.82
CA VAL A 307 11.60 15.29 18.58
C VAL A 307 10.98 14.42 17.47
N PHE A 308 11.51 13.21 17.29
CA PHE A 308 11.01 12.26 16.31
C PHE A 308 9.54 11.93 16.53
N THR A 309 9.16 11.57 17.75
CA THR A 309 7.78 11.27 18.14
C THR A 309 6.86 12.47 17.91
N ALA A 310 7.30 13.67 18.33
CA ALA A 310 6.52 14.89 18.13
C ALA A 310 6.28 15.21 16.65
N GLN A 311 7.29 15.00 15.79
CA GLN A 311 7.12 15.19 14.34
C GLN A 311 6.18 14.14 13.73
N LEU A 312 6.29 12.89 14.12
CA LEU A 312 5.41 11.83 13.65
C LEU A 312 3.93 12.13 14.01
N ASP A 313 3.68 12.54 15.27
CA ASP A 313 2.35 12.94 15.74
C ASP A 313 1.81 14.17 14.99
N ARG A 314 2.64 15.16 14.73
CA ARG A 314 2.30 16.33 13.93
C ARG A 314 1.91 15.93 12.51
N MET A 315 2.71 15.06 11.92
CA MET A 315 2.51 14.62 10.54
C MET A 315 1.23 13.79 10.39
N LEU A 316 0.92 12.92 11.33
CA LEU A 316 -0.33 12.16 11.35
C LEU A 316 -1.57 13.05 11.50
N LYS A 317 -1.48 14.14 12.27
CA LYS A 317 -2.57 15.11 12.44
C LYS A 317 -2.72 16.11 11.29
N SER A 318 -1.77 16.13 10.36
CA SER A 318 -1.83 16.99 9.18
C SER A 318 -2.94 16.54 8.21
N PRO A 319 -3.65 17.46 7.55
CA PRO A 319 -4.55 17.09 6.45
C PRO A 319 -3.88 16.29 5.32
N ARG A 320 -2.56 16.43 5.15
CA ARG A 320 -1.77 15.67 4.17
C ARG A 320 -1.72 14.16 4.47
N SER A 321 -1.95 13.75 5.73
CA SER A 321 -1.97 12.32 6.11
C SER A 321 -3.13 11.54 5.47
N ARG A 322 -4.14 12.22 4.93
CA ARG A 322 -5.17 11.58 4.11
C ARG A 322 -4.57 10.78 2.95
N THR A 323 -3.45 11.22 2.42
CA THR A 323 -2.70 10.52 1.37
C THR A 323 -2.34 9.08 1.77
N LEU A 324 -2.08 8.83 3.06
CA LEU A 324 -1.83 7.47 3.53
C LEU A 324 -3.04 6.54 3.32
N ALA A 325 -4.25 7.03 3.59
CA ALA A 325 -5.46 6.26 3.30
C ALA A 325 -5.68 6.10 1.79
N GLU A 326 -5.43 7.13 1.00
CA GLU A 326 -5.64 7.13 -0.45
C GLU A 326 -4.62 6.27 -1.20
N SER A 327 -3.35 6.26 -0.77
CA SER A 327 -2.29 5.48 -1.42
C SER A 327 -2.12 4.09 -0.82
N PHE A 328 -1.79 3.99 0.47
CA PHE A 328 -1.63 2.70 1.14
C PHE A 328 -2.96 1.93 1.23
N GLY A 329 -3.98 2.56 1.81
CA GLY A 329 -5.26 1.90 2.08
C GLY A 329 -5.97 1.47 0.80
N SER A 330 -5.95 2.31 -0.24
CA SER A 330 -6.56 1.97 -1.53
C SER A 330 -5.91 0.76 -2.18
N GLN A 331 -4.58 0.68 -2.18
CA GLN A 331 -3.84 -0.43 -2.78
C GLN A 331 -3.97 -1.70 -1.94
N TRP A 332 -3.79 -1.61 -0.61
CA TRP A 332 -3.94 -2.76 0.28
C TRP A 332 -5.31 -3.43 0.14
N LEU A 333 -6.37 -2.64 0.11
CA LEU A 333 -7.76 -3.15 0.13
C LEU A 333 -8.39 -3.24 -1.27
N LEU A 334 -7.61 -2.97 -2.33
CA LEU A 334 -8.04 -3.02 -3.73
C LEU A 334 -9.24 -2.11 -4.03
N LEU A 335 -9.28 -0.90 -3.43
CA LEU A 335 -10.41 0.01 -3.56
C LEU A 335 -10.59 0.60 -4.96
N ASP A 336 -9.57 0.52 -5.81
CA ASP A 336 -9.62 0.85 -7.23
C ASP A 336 -10.51 -0.11 -8.04
N GLN A 337 -10.81 -1.30 -7.50
CA GLN A 337 -11.74 -2.27 -8.08
C GLN A 337 -13.21 -1.96 -7.79
N ILE A 338 -13.49 -0.98 -6.90
CA ILE A 338 -14.86 -0.55 -6.65
C ILE A 338 -15.44 0.06 -7.94
N HIS A 339 -16.56 -0.48 -8.39
CA HIS A 339 -17.22 -0.06 -9.61
C HIS A 339 -18.70 0.22 -9.37
N ASP A 340 -19.31 0.97 -10.27
CA ASP A 340 -20.75 1.29 -10.26
C ASP A 340 -21.41 0.88 -11.58
N ASP A 341 -22.34 -0.08 -11.52
CA ASP A 341 -23.13 -0.52 -12.67
C ASP A 341 -24.16 0.52 -13.14
N ARG A 342 -24.47 1.49 -12.28
CA ARG A 342 -25.39 2.60 -12.60
C ARG A 342 -24.75 3.63 -13.53
N GLN A 343 -23.41 3.57 -13.67
CA GLN A 343 -22.60 4.53 -14.43
C GLN A 343 -22.81 5.98 -13.95
N GLU A 344 -23.02 6.15 -12.64
CA GLU A 344 -23.18 7.44 -12.00
C GLU A 344 -21.89 7.86 -11.27
N PRO A 345 -21.08 8.76 -11.83
CA PRO A 345 -19.77 9.12 -11.27
C PRO A 345 -19.83 9.59 -9.81
N THR A 346 -20.89 10.28 -9.41
CA THR A 346 -21.08 10.80 -8.05
C THR A 346 -21.34 9.65 -7.06
N TYR A 347 -22.08 8.62 -7.48
CA TYR A 347 -22.33 7.43 -6.67
C TYR A 347 -21.06 6.59 -6.52
N LEU A 348 -20.34 6.34 -7.62
CA LEU A 348 -19.05 5.67 -7.58
C LEU A 348 -18.08 6.37 -6.64
N HIS A 349 -18.00 7.70 -6.74
CA HIS A 349 -17.16 8.51 -5.84
C HIS A 349 -17.56 8.33 -4.36
N ALA A 350 -18.85 8.23 -4.07
CA ALA A 350 -19.34 7.99 -2.71
C ALA A 350 -18.93 6.60 -2.18
N LEU A 351 -19.02 5.56 -3.03
CA LEU A 351 -18.61 4.20 -2.68
C LEU A 351 -17.11 4.08 -2.40
N VAL A 352 -16.27 4.77 -3.20
CA VAL A 352 -14.80 4.74 -3.04
C VAL A 352 -14.36 5.58 -1.83
N ASN A 353 -14.94 6.76 -1.65
CA ASN A 353 -14.52 7.64 -0.55
C ASN A 353 -14.98 7.17 0.83
N GLN A 354 -16.01 6.34 0.93
CA GLN A 354 -16.45 5.82 2.21
C GLN A 354 -15.37 5.05 2.96
N PRO A 355 -14.76 4.00 2.39
CA PRO A 355 -13.65 3.30 3.05
C PRO A 355 -12.41 4.18 3.23
N LEU A 356 -12.12 5.12 2.31
CA LEU A 356 -10.99 6.04 2.45
C LEU A 356 -11.17 7.00 3.63
N ASP A 357 -12.36 7.56 3.82
CA ASP A 357 -12.67 8.43 4.96
C ASP A 357 -12.60 7.64 6.28
N PHE A 358 -13.04 6.39 6.27
CA PHE A 358 -12.94 5.51 7.42
C PHE A 358 -11.49 5.16 7.77
N LEU A 359 -10.66 4.81 6.80
CA LEU A 359 -9.23 4.55 7.02
C LEU A 359 -8.51 5.82 7.51
N ASN A 360 -8.80 6.97 6.91
CA ASN A 360 -8.26 8.24 7.37
C ASN A 360 -8.63 8.51 8.84
N TYR A 361 -9.88 8.23 9.22
CA TYR A 361 -10.31 8.32 10.61
C TYR A 361 -9.53 7.38 11.53
N LEU A 362 -9.33 6.12 11.12
CA LEU A 362 -8.55 5.17 11.91
C LEU A 362 -7.11 5.66 12.15
N PHE A 363 -6.47 6.20 11.12
CA PHE A 363 -5.08 6.64 11.18
C PHE A 363 -4.91 7.95 11.94
N THR A 364 -5.79 8.93 11.74
CA THR A 364 -5.61 10.30 12.26
C THR A 364 -6.25 10.51 13.64
N GLU A 365 -7.30 9.77 13.99
CA GLU A 365 -7.97 9.86 15.30
C GLU A 365 -7.46 8.79 16.30
N ASN A 366 -6.29 8.21 16.03
CA ASN A 366 -5.63 7.25 16.90
C ASN A 366 -6.55 6.09 17.35
N ARG A 367 -7.19 5.41 16.39
CA ARG A 367 -8.14 4.34 16.67
C ARG A 367 -7.45 2.98 16.82
N PRO A 368 -8.03 2.05 17.64
CA PRO A 368 -7.51 0.69 17.73
C PRO A 368 -7.38 0.03 16.34
N VAL A 369 -6.35 -0.79 16.15
CA VAL A 369 -6.14 -1.49 14.86
C VAL A 369 -7.35 -2.37 14.52
N MET A 370 -7.91 -3.05 15.49
CA MET A 370 -9.05 -3.94 15.29
C MET A 370 -10.38 -3.23 15.03
N GLU A 371 -10.44 -1.90 15.17
CA GLU A 371 -11.62 -1.13 14.74
C GLU A 371 -11.83 -1.20 13.21
N LEU A 372 -10.80 -1.59 12.46
CA LEU A 372 -10.93 -1.96 11.05
C LEU A 372 -12.02 -3.03 10.82
N ILE A 373 -12.14 -3.98 11.73
CA ILE A 373 -13.07 -5.13 11.64
C ILE A 373 -14.43 -4.81 12.25
N ASP A 374 -14.45 -4.17 13.42
CA ASP A 374 -15.68 -3.81 14.12
C ASP A 374 -15.63 -2.39 14.66
N SER A 375 -16.30 -1.48 13.98
CA SER A 375 -16.43 -0.08 14.36
C SER A 375 -17.86 0.29 14.65
N LYS A 376 -18.02 1.17 15.64
CA LYS A 376 -19.33 1.78 15.98
C LYS A 376 -19.63 3.02 15.13
N VAL A 377 -18.74 3.39 14.23
CA VAL A 377 -18.94 4.53 13.34
C VAL A 377 -18.68 4.12 11.89
N THR A 378 -19.28 4.86 10.98
CA THR A 378 -18.97 4.79 9.54
C THR A 378 -19.04 6.18 8.91
N PHE A 379 -18.69 6.26 7.65
CA PHE A 379 -18.76 7.49 6.87
C PHE A 379 -19.78 7.30 5.76
N ALA A 380 -20.71 8.22 5.63
CA ALA A 380 -21.76 8.13 4.62
C ALA A 380 -22.18 9.53 4.12
N ASN A 381 -22.78 9.56 2.95
CA ASN A 381 -23.49 10.71 2.41
C ASN A 381 -24.89 10.29 1.94
N SER A 382 -25.60 11.15 1.21
CA SER A 382 -26.96 10.83 0.78
C SER A 382 -27.05 9.63 -0.16
N TYR A 383 -25.95 9.23 -0.81
CA TYR A 383 -25.91 8.04 -1.70
C TYR A 383 -25.69 6.76 -0.93
N THR A 384 -24.72 6.74 -0.02
CA THR A 384 -24.37 5.52 0.75
C THR A 384 -25.18 5.39 2.04
N GLY A 385 -25.82 6.47 2.52
CA GLY A 385 -26.65 6.45 3.71
C GLY A 385 -27.85 5.49 3.64
N GLU A 386 -28.35 5.18 2.44
CA GLU A 386 -29.46 4.23 2.26
C GLU A 386 -29.15 2.81 2.79
N PHE A 387 -27.88 2.45 2.87
CA PHE A 387 -27.43 1.14 3.37
C PHE A 387 -27.45 1.03 4.90
N TYR A 388 -27.64 2.14 5.61
CA TYR A 388 -27.54 2.23 7.08
C TYR A 388 -28.89 2.48 7.78
N GLY A 389 -29.98 2.11 7.13
CA GLY A 389 -31.32 2.16 7.74
C GLY A 389 -31.65 3.52 8.35
N ASP A 390 -32.06 3.53 9.62
CA ASP A 390 -32.42 4.74 10.34
C ASP A 390 -31.22 5.58 10.80
N ASP A 391 -30.02 5.00 10.85
CA ASP A 391 -28.79 5.75 11.17
C ASP A 391 -28.51 6.86 10.16
N ARG A 392 -29.00 6.71 8.91
CA ARG A 392 -28.93 7.78 7.88
C ARG A 392 -29.60 9.10 8.29
N LYS A 393 -30.48 9.09 9.30
CA LYS A 393 -31.15 10.31 9.79
C LYS A 393 -30.19 11.28 10.46
N GLN A 394 -28.98 10.81 10.82
CA GLN A 394 -27.90 11.64 11.35
C GLN A 394 -27.26 12.51 10.26
N LEU A 395 -27.44 12.18 8.97
CA LEU A 395 -26.86 12.92 7.87
C LEU A 395 -27.47 14.31 7.76
N GLU A 396 -26.64 15.33 7.86
CA GLU A 396 -27.04 16.72 7.59
C GLU A 396 -27.22 16.96 6.09
N ARG A 397 -28.18 17.83 5.78
CA ARG A 397 -28.44 18.20 4.40
C ARG A 397 -27.23 18.95 3.79
N TYR A 398 -26.59 18.35 2.80
CA TYR A 398 -25.54 19.04 2.05
C TYR A 398 -26.13 20.19 1.21
N ILE A 399 -25.61 21.40 1.41
CA ILE A 399 -25.96 22.56 0.61
C ILE A 399 -24.82 22.81 -0.38
N LYS A 400 -25.07 22.53 -1.66
CA LYS A 400 -24.11 22.74 -2.73
C LYS A 400 -23.69 24.22 -2.81
N PRO A 401 -22.39 24.52 -2.79
CA PRO A 401 -21.91 25.89 -2.99
C PRO A 401 -22.36 26.47 -4.36
N ARG A 402 -22.68 27.77 -4.40
CA ARG A 402 -23.06 28.41 -5.66
C ARG A 402 -21.86 28.48 -6.62
N GLY A 403 -22.09 28.17 -7.90
CA GLY A 403 -21.07 28.27 -8.95
C GLY A 403 -20.19 27.04 -9.12
N VAL A 404 -20.45 25.95 -8.41
CA VAL A 404 -19.73 24.69 -8.56
C VAL A 404 -20.59 23.72 -9.36
N GLU A 405 -20.17 23.36 -10.58
CA GLU A 405 -20.97 22.51 -11.48
C GLU A 405 -20.99 21.05 -11.04
N ARG A 406 -19.88 20.52 -10.54
CA ARG A 406 -19.79 19.14 -10.02
C ARG A 406 -19.17 19.16 -8.63
N VAL A 407 -19.87 18.69 -7.64
CA VAL A 407 -19.36 18.51 -6.28
C VAL A 407 -19.59 17.06 -5.89
N SER A 408 -18.52 16.36 -5.55
CA SER A 408 -18.65 15.17 -4.75
C SER A 408 -19.23 15.57 -3.40
N MET A 409 -20.32 14.94 -2.98
CA MET A 409 -20.82 15.16 -1.62
C MET A 409 -19.81 14.57 -0.64
N PRO A 410 -19.30 15.34 0.33
CA PRO A 410 -18.44 14.79 1.36
C PRO A 410 -19.22 13.78 2.19
N ASN A 411 -18.56 12.72 2.61
CA ASN A 411 -19.11 11.84 3.60
C ASN A 411 -19.11 12.51 4.97
N GLN A 412 -20.07 12.14 5.77
CA GLN A 412 -20.22 12.57 7.16
C GLN A 412 -20.04 11.35 8.06
N LYS A 413 -19.38 11.52 9.19
CA LYS A 413 -19.28 10.48 10.22
C LYS A 413 -20.64 10.29 10.86
N ILE A 414 -21.10 9.06 10.93
CA ILE A 414 -22.35 8.66 11.59
C ILE A 414 -22.08 7.51 12.55
N ASP A 415 -22.83 7.48 13.66
CA ASP A 415 -22.79 6.40 14.61
C ASP A 415 -23.67 5.25 14.14
N LEU A 416 -23.16 4.02 14.25
CA LEU A 416 -23.93 2.80 13.99
C LEU A 416 -24.68 2.41 15.25
N VAL A 417 -25.98 2.62 15.27
CA VAL A 417 -26.90 2.29 16.37
C VAL A 417 -27.87 1.21 15.91
N GLU A 418 -28.74 1.54 14.97
CA GLU A 418 -29.76 0.63 14.45
C GLU A 418 -29.17 -0.42 13.49
N SER A 419 -28.14 -0.04 12.74
CA SER A 419 -27.45 -0.92 11.79
C SER A 419 -26.25 -1.67 12.37
N ALA A 420 -25.90 -1.48 13.62
CA ALA A 420 -24.71 -2.08 14.26
C ALA A 420 -24.68 -3.62 14.21
N HIS A 421 -25.84 -4.29 14.14
CA HIS A 421 -25.91 -5.75 14.04
C HIS A 421 -25.53 -6.28 12.66
N GLU A 422 -25.73 -5.51 11.60
CA GLU A 422 -25.42 -5.91 10.23
C GLU A 422 -24.21 -5.18 9.66
N ARG A 423 -23.80 -4.08 10.25
CA ARG A 423 -22.73 -3.23 9.78
C ARG A 423 -21.66 -3.06 10.85
N GLY A 424 -20.52 -2.57 10.47
CA GLY A 424 -19.39 -2.30 11.33
C GLY A 424 -18.08 -2.65 10.65
N GLY A 425 -17.08 -1.77 10.81
CA GLY A 425 -15.80 -1.91 10.14
C GLY A 425 -15.91 -1.86 8.61
N ILE A 426 -14.79 -2.19 7.96
CA ILE A 426 -14.65 -2.05 6.51
C ILE A 426 -15.35 -3.17 5.72
N ILE A 427 -15.44 -4.37 6.29
CA ILE A 427 -15.90 -5.60 5.60
C ILE A 427 -17.31 -5.43 5.03
N THR A 428 -18.18 -4.72 5.75
CA THR A 428 -19.59 -4.57 5.39
C THR A 428 -19.91 -3.28 4.65
N MET A 429 -18.92 -2.51 4.24
CA MET A 429 -19.15 -1.31 3.44
C MET A 429 -19.68 -1.66 2.04
N PRO A 430 -20.69 -0.93 1.53
CA PRO A 430 -21.33 -1.27 0.26
C PRO A 430 -20.34 -1.35 -0.92
N GLY A 431 -19.37 -0.45 -0.99
CA GLY A 431 -18.34 -0.49 -2.04
C GLY A 431 -17.50 -1.78 -2.00
N ILE A 432 -17.10 -2.22 -0.80
CA ILE A 432 -16.34 -3.47 -0.59
C ILE A 432 -17.17 -4.70 -0.96
N LEU A 433 -18.41 -4.76 -0.50
CA LEU A 433 -19.31 -5.88 -0.82
C LEU A 433 -19.68 -5.91 -2.31
N GLY A 434 -19.81 -4.72 -2.93
CA GLY A 434 -20.19 -4.57 -4.32
C GLY A 434 -19.08 -4.90 -5.31
N MET A 435 -17.81 -4.62 -4.98
CA MET A 435 -16.68 -5.04 -5.82
C MET A 435 -16.45 -6.56 -5.75
N ASN A 436 -16.80 -7.18 -4.61
CA ASN A 436 -16.65 -8.60 -4.34
C ASN A 436 -18.03 -9.29 -4.39
N ARG A 437 -18.56 -9.50 -5.61
CA ARG A 437 -19.90 -10.06 -5.78
C ARG A 437 -19.94 -11.56 -5.49
N GLY A 438 -20.91 -11.93 -4.68
CA GLY A 438 -21.12 -13.32 -4.27
C GLY A 438 -20.13 -13.80 -3.20
N PRO A 439 -20.41 -14.96 -2.59
CA PRO A 439 -19.67 -15.45 -1.43
C PRO A 439 -18.17 -15.69 -1.70
N ILE A 440 -17.84 -16.27 -2.85
CA ILE A 440 -16.45 -16.66 -3.14
C ILE A 440 -15.50 -15.46 -3.20
N LEU A 441 -15.87 -14.43 -3.96
CA LEU A 441 -15.03 -13.23 -4.04
C LEU A 441 -14.94 -12.50 -2.70
N ARG A 442 -16.02 -12.46 -1.92
CA ARG A 442 -16.02 -11.88 -0.57
C ARG A 442 -15.13 -12.65 0.39
N GLY A 443 -15.22 -13.98 0.37
CA GLY A 443 -14.37 -14.85 1.18
C GLY A 443 -12.89 -14.73 0.78
N THR A 444 -12.59 -14.74 -0.51
CA THR A 444 -11.23 -14.56 -1.05
C THR A 444 -10.64 -13.19 -0.64
N TRP A 445 -11.42 -12.12 -0.76
CA TRP A 445 -10.97 -10.79 -0.37
C TRP A 445 -10.70 -10.71 1.14
N LEU A 446 -11.61 -11.24 1.97
CA LEU A 446 -11.45 -11.25 3.42
C LEU A 446 -10.20 -12.04 3.83
N LEU A 447 -10.02 -13.22 3.23
CA LEU A 447 -8.89 -14.09 3.50
C LEU A 447 -7.56 -13.42 3.10
N ARG A 448 -7.47 -12.85 1.88
CA ARG A 448 -6.25 -12.25 1.35
C ARG A 448 -5.95 -10.88 1.96
N GLN A 449 -6.92 -9.95 1.91
CA GLN A 449 -6.66 -8.55 2.26
C GLN A 449 -6.70 -8.30 3.77
N ILE A 450 -7.56 -9.01 4.50
CA ILE A 450 -7.74 -8.79 5.94
C ILE A 450 -6.92 -9.80 6.75
N MET A 451 -7.01 -11.09 6.42
CA MET A 451 -6.31 -12.12 7.21
C MET A 451 -4.87 -12.37 6.74
N GLY A 452 -4.48 -11.84 5.57
CA GLY A 452 -3.11 -11.98 5.04
C GLY A 452 -2.76 -13.38 4.54
N GLU A 453 -3.77 -14.23 4.34
CA GLU A 453 -3.54 -15.58 3.86
C GLU A 453 -3.44 -15.61 2.33
N HIS A 454 -2.41 -16.25 1.84
CA HIS A 454 -2.24 -16.49 0.41
C HIS A 454 -3.03 -17.72 -0.02
N LEU A 455 -3.66 -17.59 -1.17
CA LEU A 455 -4.23 -18.71 -1.92
C LEU A 455 -3.36 -18.86 -3.15
N GLY A 456 -2.90 -20.06 -3.41
CA GLY A 456 -2.21 -20.38 -4.65
C GLY A 456 -3.02 -19.97 -5.89
N GLU A 457 -2.41 -20.00 -7.05
CA GLU A 457 -3.14 -19.79 -8.30
C GLU A 457 -4.10 -20.95 -8.54
N PRO A 458 -5.37 -20.67 -8.97
CA PRO A 458 -6.30 -21.74 -9.28
C PRO A 458 -5.73 -22.60 -10.43
N PRO A 459 -5.95 -23.92 -10.41
CA PRO A 459 -5.54 -24.79 -11.51
C PRO A 459 -6.04 -24.26 -12.87
N PRO A 460 -5.28 -24.39 -13.96
CA PRO A 460 -5.61 -23.78 -15.25
C PRO A 460 -6.91 -24.29 -15.88
N ASP A 461 -7.42 -25.44 -15.45
CA ASP A 461 -8.60 -26.11 -16.00
C ASP A 461 -9.79 -26.17 -15.01
N VAL A 462 -9.92 -25.19 -14.09
CA VAL A 462 -11.07 -25.15 -13.16
C VAL A 462 -12.38 -25.10 -13.94
N PRO A 463 -13.25 -26.12 -13.83
CA PRO A 463 -14.53 -26.10 -14.50
C PRO A 463 -15.38 -24.98 -13.94
N ALA A 464 -15.92 -24.12 -14.81
CA ALA A 464 -16.91 -23.14 -14.38
C ALA A 464 -18.07 -23.85 -13.67
N ILE A 465 -18.52 -23.29 -12.53
CA ILE A 465 -19.70 -23.80 -11.81
C ILE A 465 -20.85 -23.81 -12.78
N LYS A 466 -21.28 -25.02 -13.17
CA LYS A 466 -22.33 -25.22 -14.19
C LYS A 466 -23.67 -24.81 -13.61
N SER A 467 -24.20 -23.69 -14.06
CA SER A 467 -25.62 -23.37 -13.91
C SER A 467 -26.37 -24.11 -15.01
N GLY A 468 -26.82 -25.33 -14.78
CA GLY A 468 -27.53 -26.18 -15.73
C GLY A 468 -29.00 -26.42 -15.36
N PRO A 469 -29.80 -26.97 -16.27
CA PRO A 469 -31.20 -27.31 -15.98
C PRO A 469 -31.40 -28.38 -14.89
N LYS A 470 -30.33 -29.12 -14.53
CA LYS A 470 -30.32 -30.12 -13.44
C LYS A 470 -30.26 -29.49 -12.06
N ASP A 471 -29.78 -28.25 -11.97
CA ASP A 471 -29.60 -27.53 -10.70
C ASP A 471 -30.85 -26.76 -10.25
N LYS A 472 -32.00 -27.02 -10.94
CA LYS A 472 -33.30 -26.47 -10.56
C LYS A 472 -33.75 -27.11 -9.25
N GLY A 473 -33.49 -26.45 -8.13
CA GLY A 473 -33.90 -26.88 -6.81
C GLY A 473 -32.77 -26.86 -5.76
N LEU A 474 -31.52 -26.78 -6.18
CA LEU A 474 -30.40 -26.63 -5.24
C LEU A 474 -30.21 -25.17 -4.89
N THR A 475 -29.99 -24.90 -3.61
CA THR A 475 -29.53 -23.61 -3.11
C THR A 475 -28.15 -23.30 -3.68
N PHE A 476 -27.74 -22.03 -3.62
CA PHE A 476 -26.40 -21.63 -4.04
C PHE A 476 -25.32 -22.43 -3.27
N ARG A 477 -25.51 -22.62 -1.96
CA ARG A 477 -24.60 -23.37 -1.10
C ARG A 477 -24.47 -24.85 -1.51
N GLU A 478 -25.59 -25.54 -1.76
CA GLU A 478 -25.58 -26.95 -2.17
C GLU A 478 -24.83 -27.15 -3.50
N ARG A 479 -24.89 -26.19 -4.42
CA ARG A 479 -24.11 -26.24 -5.68
C ARG A 479 -22.61 -26.10 -5.43
N PHE A 480 -22.19 -25.32 -4.44
CA PHE A 480 -20.80 -25.20 -4.07
C PHE A 480 -20.29 -26.43 -3.31
N GLU A 481 -21.13 -27.07 -2.49
CA GLU A 481 -20.79 -28.33 -1.83
C GLU A 481 -20.52 -29.45 -2.85
N GLU A 482 -21.29 -29.50 -3.97
CA GLU A 482 -20.98 -30.41 -5.07
C GLU A 482 -19.62 -30.08 -5.74
N HIS A 483 -19.28 -28.81 -5.90
CA HIS A 483 -18.00 -28.40 -6.46
C HIS A 483 -16.81 -28.77 -5.55
N ARG A 484 -16.97 -28.63 -4.24
CA ARG A 484 -16.00 -29.02 -3.22
C ARG A 484 -15.82 -30.52 -3.04
N ALA A 485 -16.65 -31.35 -3.66
CA ALA A 485 -16.47 -32.81 -3.64
C ALA A 485 -15.15 -33.25 -4.30
N ASP A 486 -14.57 -32.40 -5.18
CA ASP A 486 -13.21 -32.58 -5.68
C ASP A 486 -12.20 -32.07 -4.64
N LYS A 487 -11.22 -32.92 -4.29
CA LYS A 487 -10.23 -32.59 -3.26
C LYS A 487 -9.35 -31.41 -3.62
N SER A 488 -9.05 -31.22 -4.90
CA SER A 488 -8.25 -30.09 -5.39
C SER A 488 -8.97 -28.75 -5.19
N CYS A 489 -10.28 -28.73 -5.40
CA CYS A 489 -11.12 -27.55 -5.15
C CYS A 489 -11.30 -27.29 -3.65
N ALA A 490 -11.41 -28.34 -2.84
CA ALA A 490 -11.62 -28.25 -1.40
C ALA A 490 -10.51 -27.52 -0.68
N LEU A 491 -9.25 -27.64 -1.10
CA LEU A 491 -8.09 -27.00 -0.46
C LEU A 491 -8.26 -25.49 -0.29
N CYS A 492 -8.72 -24.80 -1.32
CA CYS A 492 -9.00 -23.36 -1.26
C CYS A 492 -10.39 -23.05 -0.71
N HIS A 493 -11.41 -23.82 -1.17
CA HIS A 493 -12.80 -23.53 -0.83
C HIS A 493 -13.15 -23.77 0.64
N ASP A 494 -12.45 -24.69 1.34
CA ASP A 494 -12.63 -24.89 2.79
C ASP A 494 -12.20 -23.67 3.61
N ARG A 495 -11.29 -22.84 3.07
CA ARG A 495 -10.84 -21.58 3.67
C ARG A 495 -11.70 -20.38 3.25
N ILE A 496 -12.09 -20.33 1.97
CA ILE A 496 -12.81 -19.19 1.36
C ILE A 496 -14.29 -19.20 1.71
N ASP A 497 -14.95 -20.35 1.49
CA ASP A 497 -16.41 -20.43 1.48
C ASP A 497 -17.08 -20.07 2.81
N PRO A 498 -16.56 -20.50 3.99
CA PRO A 498 -17.14 -20.11 5.26
C PRO A 498 -17.19 -18.60 5.44
N LEU A 499 -16.08 -17.92 5.12
CA LEU A 499 -15.96 -16.47 5.21
C LEU A 499 -16.95 -15.74 4.30
N GLY A 500 -17.10 -16.26 3.08
CA GLY A 500 -18.00 -15.68 2.10
C GLY A 500 -19.48 -15.93 2.37
N PHE A 501 -19.83 -17.12 2.86
CA PHE A 501 -21.22 -17.45 3.22
C PHE A 501 -21.73 -16.63 4.40
N ALA A 502 -20.86 -16.27 5.36
CA ALA A 502 -21.22 -15.34 6.42
C ALA A 502 -21.72 -13.98 5.92
N LEU A 503 -21.35 -13.60 4.69
CA LEU A 503 -21.77 -12.36 4.02
C LEU A 503 -22.88 -12.58 2.98
N ALA A 504 -23.52 -13.76 2.95
CA ALA A 504 -24.52 -14.11 1.92
C ALA A 504 -25.80 -13.28 2.01
N LYS A 505 -26.11 -12.70 3.18
CA LYS A 505 -27.27 -11.80 3.34
C LYS A 505 -27.14 -10.43 2.65
N TYR A 506 -25.96 -10.11 2.12
CA TYR A 506 -25.77 -8.89 1.35
C TYR A 506 -25.88 -9.18 -0.16
N ASN A 507 -26.66 -8.36 -0.86
CA ASN A 507 -26.80 -8.46 -2.32
C ASN A 507 -25.54 -7.93 -3.05
N ASP A 508 -25.57 -7.94 -4.39
CA ASP A 508 -24.45 -7.51 -5.22
C ASP A 508 -24.12 -6.00 -5.12
N ASP A 509 -25.04 -5.19 -4.62
CA ASP A 509 -24.83 -3.75 -4.38
C ASP A 509 -24.39 -3.47 -2.92
N GLY A 510 -24.21 -4.49 -2.10
CA GLY A 510 -23.89 -4.37 -0.68
C GLY A 510 -25.08 -4.04 0.23
N GLY A 511 -26.31 -4.07 -0.28
CA GLY A 511 -27.55 -3.91 0.50
C GLY A 511 -27.98 -5.21 1.17
N LEU A 512 -28.70 -5.10 2.30
CA LEU A 512 -29.29 -6.25 2.98
C LEU A 512 -30.49 -6.81 2.20
N ILE A 513 -30.52 -8.11 1.98
CA ILE A 513 -31.65 -8.81 1.36
C ILE A 513 -32.86 -8.70 2.30
N GLY A 514 -34.02 -8.27 1.78
CA GLY A 514 -35.26 -8.08 2.55
C GLY A 514 -35.42 -6.71 3.25
N LYS A 515 -34.32 -5.95 3.45
CA LYS A 515 -34.36 -4.58 3.96
C LYS A 515 -33.76 -3.65 2.91
N ASN A 516 -34.45 -2.67 2.40
CA ASN A 516 -33.94 -1.69 1.40
C ASN A 516 -33.65 -2.25 0.00
N GLN A 517 -34.51 -3.10 -0.51
CA GLN A 517 -34.39 -3.59 -1.88
C GLN A 517 -34.95 -2.56 -2.86
N GLY A 518 -34.10 -1.91 -3.62
CA GLY A 518 -34.48 -1.21 -4.86
C GLY A 518 -35.08 -2.23 -5.82
N ARG A 519 -35.05 -2.94 -6.57
CA ARG A 519 -35.72 -3.97 -7.38
C ARG A 519 -35.37 -5.40 -6.91
N VAL A 520 -36.27 -6.01 -6.14
CA VAL A 520 -36.18 -7.44 -5.83
C VAL A 520 -36.29 -8.24 -7.14
N LYS A 521 -35.29 -9.07 -7.46
CA LYS A 521 -35.45 -10.12 -8.44
C LYS A 521 -36.55 -11.06 -7.95
N LYS A 522 -37.50 -11.39 -8.82
CA LYS A 522 -38.72 -12.20 -8.50
C LYS A 522 -38.41 -13.56 -7.85
N ASP A 523 -37.19 -14.03 -7.99
CA ASP A 523 -36.68 -15.33 -7.50
C ASP A 523 -35.55 -15.18 -6.50
N ALA A 524 -35.42 -14.03 -5.80
CA ALA A 524 -34.44 -13.85 -4.74
C ALA A 524 -34.86 -14.66 -3.50
N PRO A 525 -33.93 -15.34 -2.78
CA PRO A 525 -34.26 -16.08 -1.58
C PRO A 525 -34.81 -15.14 -0.50
N LEU A 526 -35.72 -15.64 0.33
CA LEU A 526 -36.19 -14.90 1.49
C LEU A 526 -35.08 -14.81 2.52
N PRO A 527 -35.01 -13.73 3.33
CA PRO A 527 -33.97 -13.54 4.34
C PRO A 527 -33.80 -14.71 5.32
N GLU A 528 -34.89 -15.35 5.70
CA GLU A 528 -34.92 -16.54 6.56
C GLU A 528 -34.40 -17.83 5.90
N GLU A 529 -34.22 -17.85 4.59
CA GLU A 529 -33.71 -19.00 3.82
C GLU A 529 -32.20 -18.90 3.57
N ILE A 530 -31.55 -17.81 4.03
CA ILE A 530 -30.12 -17.58 3.82
C ILE A 530 -29.34 -18.20 4.97
N ASP A 531 -28.56 -19.22 4.67
CA ASP A 531 -27.66 -19.86 5.61
C ASP A 531 -26.30 -19.14 5.60
N GLU A 532 -26.03 -18.42 6.70
CA GLU A 532 -24.76 -17.69 6.94
C GLU A 532 -23.74 -18.52 7.75
N SER A 533 -24.10 -19.74 8.16
CA SER A 533 -23.25 -20.56 9.03
C SER A 533 -21.97 -21.02 8.34
N GLY A 534 -20.94 -21.29 9.12
CA GLY A 534 -19.67 -21.78 8.59
C GLY A 534 -18.81 -22.43 9.67
N ARG A 535 -17.73 -23.03 9.21
CA ARG A 535 -16.66 -23.56 10.04
C ARG A 535 -15.32 -23.15 9.45
N LEU A 536 -14.47 -22.52 10.25
CA LEU A 536 -13.11 -22.16 9.86
C LEU A 536 -12.17 -23.38 9.90
N PRO A 537 -11.06 -23.34 9.18
CA PRO A 537 -10.03 -24.39 9.26
C PRO A 537 -9.49 -24.60 10.68
N SER A 538 -9.44 -23.56 11.51
CA SER A 538 -9.12 -23.61 12.94
C SER A 538 -10.07 -24.49 13.76
N GLY A 539 -11.22 -24.85 13.19
CA GLY A 539 -12.25 -25.68 13.82
C GLY A 539 -13.39 -24.90 14.46
N GLU A 540 -13.29 -23.59 14.57
CA GLU A 540 -14.33 -22.73 15.11
C GLU A 540 -15.54 -22.66 14.18
N THR A 541 -16.73 -22.61 14.77
CA THR A 541 -18.00 -22.56 14.04
C THR A 541 -18.77 -21.31 14.38
N PHE A 542 -19.53 -20.81 13.42
CA PHE A 542 -20.41 -19.66 13.60
C PHE A 542 -21.73 -19.88 12.85
N GLN A 543 -22.80 -19.19 13.28
CA GLN A 543 -24.13 -19.29 12.68
C GLN A 543 -24.49 -18.08 11.83
N ASN A 544 -23.77 -16.98 11.97
CA ASN A 544 -24.02 -15.72 11.27
C ASN A 544 -22.76 -14.83 11.25
N PHE A 545 -22.85 -13.73 10.52
CA PHE A 545 -21.73 -12.78 10.41
C PHE A 545 -21.29 -12.18 11.75
N GLN A 546 -22.19 -11.99 12.73
CA GLN A 546 -21.82 -11.44 14.03
C GLN A 546 -20.92 -12.40 14.82
N GLU A 547 -21.21 -13.70 14.74
CA GLU A 547 -20.36 -14.71 15.37
C GLU A 547 -19.02 -14.85 14.65
N LEU A 548 -18.99 -14.81 13.30
CA LEU A 548 -17.73 -14.73 12.55
C LEU A 548 -16.94 -13.49 12.96
N LYS A 549 -17.57 -12.32 13.03
CA LYS A 549 -16.91 -11.09 13.46
C LYS A 549 -16.30 -11.21 14.86
N ALA A 550 -16.97 -11.87 15.78
CA ALA A 550 -16.43 -12.14 17.12
C ALA A 550 -15.18 -13.04 17.06
N ILE A 551 -15.16 -14.05 16.18
CA ILE A 551 -13.99 -14.91 15.95
C ILE A 551 -12.84 -14.07 15.37
N LEU A 552 -13.10 -13.24 14.36
CA LEU A 552 -12.09 -12.34 13.77
C LEU A 552 -11.49 -11.37 14.81
N MET A 553 -12.32 -10.91 15.77
CA MET A 553 -11.90 -10.01 16.85
C MET A 553 -11.14 -10.72 17.99
N THR A 554 -11.16 -12.05 18.03
CA THR A 554 -10.55 -12.85 19.11
C THR A 554 -9.50 -13.81 18.57
N SER A 555 -9.89 -14.99 18.11
CA SER A 555 -8.98 -16.06 17.72
C SER A 555 -8.14 -15.72 16.49
N GLU A 556 -8.69 -14.98 15.53
CA GLU A 556 -7.98 -14.56 14.32
C GLU A 556 -7.33 -13.16 14.47
N ARG A 557 -7.44 -12.55 15.63
CA ARG A 557 -6.94 -11.20 15.91
C ARG A 557 -5.45 -11.04 15.61
N GLU A 558 -4.66 -12.02 16.02
CA GLU A 558 -3.20 -11.99 15.82
C GLU A 558 -2.86 -11.97 14.35
N LYS A 559 -3.47 -12.86 13.56
CA LYS A 559 -3.28 -12.96 12.12
C LYS A 559 -3.64 -11.64 11.40
N ILE A 560 -4.79 -11.06 11.74
CA ILE A 560 -5.26 -9.78 11.18
C ILE A 560 -4.31 -8.64 11.54
N THR A 561 -3.88 -8.58 12.81
CA THR A 561 -2.94 -7.54 13.27
C THR A 561 -1.60 -7.68 12.56
N ARG A 562 -1.05 -8.89 12.48
CA ARG A 562 0.20 -9.20 11.77
C ARG A 562 0.11 -8.74 10.31
N ASN A 563 -0.95 -9.10 9.60
CA ASN A 563 -1.14 -8.66 8.21
C ASN A 563 -1.16 -7.13 8.08
N ALA A 564 -1.87 -6.43 8.99
CA ALA A 564 -1.89 -4.96 8.97
C ALA A 564 -0.49 -4.37 9.17
N VAL A 565 0.32 -4.95 10.07
CA VAL A 565 1.72 -4.55 10.31
C VAL A 565 2.56 -4.81 9.05
N GLU A 566 2.49 -6.00 8.48
CA GLU A 566 3.26 -6.37 7.29
C GLU A 566 2.93 -5.51 6.08
N GLN A 567 1.65 -5.29 5.79
CA GLN A 567 1.24 -4.45 4.66
C GLN A 567 1.72 -3.01 4.82
N MET A 568 1.53 -2.42 6.01
CA MET A 568 2.00 -1.06 6.29
C MET A 568 3.53 -0.97 6.21
N MET A 569 4.23 -1.98 6.68
CA MET A 569 5.69 -2.03 6.67
C MET A 569 6.25 -2.20 5.25
N ARG A 570 5.63 -3.04 4.40
CA ARG A 570 5.96 -3.15 2.96
C ARG A 570 5.80 -1.81 2.25
N TYR A 571 4.72 -1.11 2.53
CA TYR A 571 4.47 0.22 1.97
C TYR A 571 5.49 1.26 2.45
N ALA A 572 5.76 1.32 3.77
CA ALA A 572 6.70 2.27 4.36
C ALA A 572 8.15 2.07 3.88
N LEU A 573 8.56 0.81 3.73
CA LEU A 573 9.91 0.44 3.29
C LEU A 573 10.06 0.38 1.76
N CYS A 574 8.94 0.42 1.02
CA CYS A 574 8.89 0.34 -0.45
C CYS A 574 9.63 -0.90 -1.00
N ARG A 575 9.50 -2.04 -0.34
CA ARG A 575 10.13 -3.30 -0.74
C ARG A 575 9.42 -4.51 -0.13
N LYS A 576 9.65 -5.68 -0.67
CA LYS A 576 9.27 -6.95 -0.03
C LYS A 576 9.94 -7.06 1.35
N LEU A 577 9.22 -7.59 2.33
CA LEU A 577 9.80 -7.94 3.63
C LEU A 577 10.59 -9.23 3.51
N GLY A 578 11.70 -9.30 4.23
CA GLY A 578 12.54 -10.48 4.32
C GLY A 578 12.69 -10.92 5.78
N ARG A 579 13.41 -12.01 5.99
CA ARG A 579 13.68 -12.60 7.30
C ARG A 579 14.09 -11.59 8.37
N ASN A 580 14.97 -10.64 8.04
CA ASN A 580 15.47 -9.65 9.00
C ASN A 580 14.40 -8.64 9.47
N ASP A 581 13.25 -8.60 8.80
CA ASP A 581 12.13 -7.75 9.17
C ASP A 581 11.19 -8.44 10.19
N SER A 582 11.19 -9.79 10.24
CA SER A 582 10.29 -10.58 11.08
C SER A 582 10.31 -10.20 12.55
N PRO A 583 11.47 -9.94 13.21
CA PRO A 583 11.47 -9.53 14.61
C PRO A 583 10.76 -8.19 14.84
N ILE A 584 10.75 -7.31 13.85
CA ILE A 584 10.03 -6.03 13.93
C ILE A 584 8.53 -6.27 13.78
N VAL A 585 8.13 -7.09 12.80
CA VAL A 585 6.72 -7.49 12.61
C VAL A 585 6.17 -8.12 13.90
N GLU A 586 6.89 -9.11 14.46
CA GLU A 586 6.54 -9.78 15.70
C GLU A 586 6.41 -8.81 16.88
N GLY A 587 7.41 -7.97 17.08
CA GLY A 587 7.45 -7.02 18.20
C GLY A 587 6.30 -6.01 18.14
N ILE A 588 5.99 -5.47 16.96
CA ILE A 588 4.86 -4.55 16.77
C ILE A 588 3.54 -5.29 16.97
N THR A 589 3.38 -6.47 16.35
CA THR A 589 2.16 -7.29 16.47
C THR A 589 1.85 -7.62 17.92
N SER A 590 2.83 -8.15 18.67
CA SER A 590 2.68 -8.48 20.08
C SER A 590 2.31 -7.24 20.91
N THR A 591 2.99 -6.11 20.70
CA THR A 591 2.66 -4.85 21.39
C THR A 591 1.21 -4.41 21.15
N ILE A 592 0.77 -4.43 19.88
CA ILE A 592 -0.63 -4.06 19.53
C ILE A 592 -1.64 -5.00 20.18
N ILE A 593 -1.36 -6.30 20.24
CA ILE A 593 -2.25 -7.28 20.86
C ILE A 593 -2.34 -7.07 22.37
N GLU A 594 -1.19 -6.91 23.04
CA GLU A 594 -1.11 -6.77 24.50
C GLU A 594 -1.74 -5.47 25.01
N THR A 595 -1.63 -4.38 24.26
CA THR A 595 -2.08 -3.05 24.69
C THR A 595 -3.43 -2.63 24.10
N ASP A 596 -4.07 -3.45 23.26
CA ASP A 596 -5.17 -3.05 22.37
C ASP A 596 -4.79 -1.81 21.54
N GLY A 597 -3.59 -1.87 20.97
CA GLY A 597 -2.89 -0.74 20.38
C GLY A 597 -3.57 -0.17 19.14
N THR A 598 -3.16 1.03 18.82
CA THR A 598 -3.77 1.88 17.79
C THR A 598 -2.97 1.85 16.48
N TRP A 599 -3.56 2.39 15.41
CA TRP A 599 -2.87 2.63 14.14
C TRP A 599 -1.68 3.58 14.31
N SER A 600 -1.77 4.56 15.22
CA SER A 600 -0.63 5.43 15.55
C SER A 600 0.50 4.62 16.19
N ASP A 601 0.21 3.71 17.13
CA ASP A 601 1.22 2.84 17.74
C ASP A 601 1.91 1.95 16.70
N LEU A 602 1.15 1.40 15.75
CA LEU A 602 1.68 0.62 14.63
C LEU A 602 2.63 1.47 13.76
N ILE A 603 2.21 2.67 13.36
CA ILE A 603 3.02 3.59 12.54
C ILE A 603 4.27 4.02 13.30
N HIS A 604 4.16 4.35 14.60
CA HIS A 604 5.29 4.67 15.46
C HIS A 604 6.26 3.48 15.60
N GLY A 605 5.76 2.27 15.75
CA GLY A 605 6.55 1.05 15.79
C GLY A 605 7.40 0.87 14.53
N ILE A 606 6.79 1.03 13.35
CA ILE A 606 7.50 0.94 12.06
C ILE A 606 8.54 2.05 11.93
N ALA A 607 8.14 3.31 12.10
CA ALA A 607 9.00 4.46 11.89
C ALA A 607 10.17 4.53 12.89
N SER A 608 9.99 3.96 14.09
CA SER A 608 11.03 3.90 15.13
C SER A 608 11.97 2.70 14.99
N SER A 609 11.65 1.74 14.13
CA SER A 609 12.43 0.52 13.96
C SER A 609 13.80 0.76 13.32
N VAL A 610 14.72 -0.16 13.58
CA VAL A 610 16.06 -0.15 12.97
C VAL A 610 16.00 -0.25 11.45
N VAL A 611 15.04 -0.99 10.89
CA VAL A 611 14.89 -1.17 9.45
C VAL A 611 14.39 0.09 8.73
N PHE A 612 13.77 1.01 9.47
CA PHE A 612 13.35 2.31 8.95
C PHE A 612 14.40 3.42 9.17
N LYS A 613 15.09 3.41 10.30
CA LYS A 613 16.04 4.49 10.69
C LYS A 613 17.47 4.26 10.21
N GLU A 614 17.79 3.04 9.80
CA GLU A 614 19.15 2.66 9.43
C GLU A 614 19.21 2.10 8.01
N THR A 615 20.41 1.91 7.52
CA THR A 615 20.69 1.30 6.22
C THR A 615 21.93 0.43 6.31
N LEU A 616 22.01 -0.58 5.42
CA LEU A 616 23.20 -1.38 5.23
C LEU A 616 23.94 -0.86 3.99
N ILE A 617 25.20 -0.43 4.17
CA ILE A 617 26.07 -0.08 3.06
C ILE A 617 26.99 -1.25 2.77
N THR A 618 26.86 -1.80 1.59
CA THR A 618 27.75 -2.85 1.06
C THR A 618 28.91 -2.22 0.32
N ALA A 619 30.08 -2.84 0.38
CA ALA A 619 31.21 -2.41 -0.45
C ALA A 619 30.81 -2.57 -1.93
N SER A 620 30.93 -1.51 -2.72
CA SER A 620 30.81 -1.65 -4.18
C SER A 620 31.69 -2.81 -4.66
N PRO A 621 31.16 -3.74 -5.48
CA PRO A 621 32.02 -4.73 -6.12
C PRO A 621 33.13 -3.95 -6.83
N LYS A 622 34.38 -4.18 -6.47
CA LYS A 622 35.51 -3.66 -7.25
C LYS A 622 35.30 -4.20 -8.65
N GLU A 623 35.00 -3.32 -9.61
CA GLU A 623 35.08 -3.69 -11.02
C GLU A 623 36.48 -4.28 -11.24
N SER A 624 36.54 -5.60 -11.40
CA SER A 624 37.74 -6.27 -11.87
C SER A 624 37.88 -5.88 -13.35
N HIS A 625 38.57 -4.78 -13.61
CA HIS A 625 39.13 -4.52 -14.92
C HIS A 625 40.28 -5.51 -15.12
N ASP A 626 39.98 -6.67 -15.71
CA ASP A 626 40.92 -7.52 -16.44
C ASP A 626 40.56 -7.48 -17.92
#